data_230264bd409d1e75e8e0476a8462f801
#
_entry.id   230264bd409d1e75e8e0476a8462f801
#
_cell.length_a   1.000
_cell.length_b   1.000
_cell.length_c   1.000
_cell.angle_alpha   90.00
_cell.angle_beta   90.00
_cell.angle_gamma   90.00
#
_symmetry.space_group_name_H-M   'P 1'
#
loop_
_entity.id
_entity.type
_entity.pdbx_description
1 polymer ?
#
loop_
_entity_poly.entity_id
_entity_poly.type
_entity_poly.pdbx_seq_one_letter_code
_entity_poly.pdbx_strand_id
1 'polypeptide(L)'
;MFALRGIAVSLTFFVLLYCLLSALVVIGWRALKLLHASERSLVSLLFVLRIFPLVASVLLTLAVVVPSFQLLEPRSIDEGMGAMPLGLGICALLLIACGCFRVITAQTKTSRVVARWLEGAHPLDVNSADETVAPAVTLQSRREAPPLTLVGVCNAKVLVSESTVDLLTPDELQVALKHEIEHMRSRDNLKKLIFRFCPFPGMRQLESAWSQAAELAADDAAVSNQNDAVDLAAALVKLSRLIPVEPAPVCTVGFVTGSIAARVARLLAWNEASATGKARQPAMHLWRLIPALSVALLGVLAIYGPALLLTHEMTEWLVR
;
A
#
# COMPACT_ATOMS: atom_id res chain seq x y z
N MET A 1 25.91 -29.97 -2.82
CA MET A 1 24.87 -30.04 -1.76
C MET A 1 24.82 -28.79 -0.88
N PHE A 2 25.97 -28.21 -0.43
CA PHE A 2 26.04 -27.05 0.48
C PHE A 2 25.14 -25.85 0.06
N ALA A 3 25.23 -25.34 -1.18
CA ALA A 3 24.43 -24.20 -1.64
C ALA A 3 22.92 -24.48 -1.60
N LEU A 4 22.49 -25.70 -1.93
CA LEU A 4 21.08 -26.09 -1.92
C LEU A 4 20.52 -26.11 -0.49
N ARG A 5 21.32 -26.61 0.49
CA ARG A 5 20.97 -26.55 1.91
C ARG A 5 20.84 -25.11 2.39
N GLY A 6 21.79 -24.24 2.02
CA GLY A 6 21.73 -22.81 2.39
C GLY A 6 20.49 -22.11 1.86
N ILE A 7 20.08 -22.40 0.61
CA ILE A 7 18.85 -21.88 0.04
C ILE A 7 17.63 -22.41 0.80
N ALA A 8 17.55 -23.71 1.05
CA ALA A 8 16.40 -24.31 1.77
C ALA A 8 16.27 -23.76 3.20
N VAL A 9 17.37 -23.65 3.94
CA VAL A 9 17.40 -23.07 5.29
C VAL A 9 16.99 -21.61 5.24
N SER A 10 17.52 -20.80 4.31
CA SER A 10 17.16 -19.39 4.16
C SER A 10 15.67 -19.19 3.85
N LEU A 11 15.11 -19.99 2.96
CA LEU A 11 13.69 -19.97 2.64
C LEU A 11 12.82 -20.41 3.83
N THR A 12 13.28 -21.37 4.62
CA THR A 12 12.60 -21.82 5.85
C THR A 12 12.51 -20.69 6.86
N PHE A 13 13.64 -20.05 7.17
CA PHE A 13 13.62 -18.89 8.08
C PHE A 13 12.79 -17.73 7.54
N PHE A 14 12.87 -17.46 6.24
CA PHE A 14 12.04 -16.44 5.64
C PHE A 14 10.54 -16.69 5.88
N VAL A 15 10.03 -17.90 5.61
CA VAL A 15 8.60 -18.18 5.77
C VAL A 15 8.18 -18.16 7.23
N LEU A 16 9.02 -18.67 8.14
CA LEU A 16 8.75 -18.66 9.59
C LEU A 16 8.69 -17.21 10.12
N LEU A 17 9.68 -16.39 9.79
CA LEU A 17 9.72 -14.98 10.17
C LEU A 17 8.52 -14.22 9.57
N TYR A 18 8.22 -14.45 8.31
CA TYR A 18 7.08 -13.82 7.64
C TYR A 18 5.76 -14.18 8.32
N CYS A 19 5.53 -15.44 8.64
CA CYS A 19 4.33 -15.89 9.34
C CYS A 19 4.24 -15.31 10.76
N LEU A 20 5.33 -15.35 11.52
CA LEU A 20 5.39 -14.82 12.88
C LEU A 20 5.11 -13.31 12.90
N LEU A 21 5.87 -12.54 12.12
CA LEU A 21 5.72 -11.08 12.07
C LEU A 21 4.34 -10.67 11.53
N SER A 22 3.79 -11.41 10.55
CA SER A 22 2.44 -11.16 10.05
C SER A 22 1.39 -11.43 11.12
N ALA A 23 1.52 -12.50 11.90
CA ALA A 23 0.61 -12.79 13.01
C ALA A 23 0.67 -11.70 14.09
N LEU A 24 1.90 -11.27 14.46
CA LEU A 24 2.11 -10.18 15.42
C LEU A 24 1.45 -8.87 14.94
N VAL A 25 1.58 -8.53 13.64
CA VAL A 25 0.92 -7.36 13.06
C VAL A 25 -0.59 -7.50 13.10
N VAL A 26 -1.14 -8.67 12.75
CA VAL A 26 -2.60 -8.91 12.77
C VAL A 26 -3.18 -8.78 14.19
N ILE A 27 -2.43 -9.21 15.19
CA ILE A 27 -2.86 -9.10 16.61
C ILE A 27 -2.68 -7.65 17.08
N GLY A 28 -1.52 -7.05 16.83
CA GLY A 28 -1.13 -5.75 17.39
C GLY A 28 -1.85 -4.55 16.78
N TRP A 29 -2.19 -4.58 15.47
CA TRP A 29 -2.79 -3.41 14.82
C TRP A 29 -4.15 -3.01 15.42
N ARG A 30 -4.87 -3.96 16.03
CA ARG A 30 -6.14 -3.69 16.72
C ARG A 30 -5.97 -2.74 17.91
N ALA A 31 -4.82 -2.82 18.60
CA ALA A 31 -4.48 -1.89 19.67
C ALA A 31 -4.16 -0.48 19.13
N LEU A 32 -3.62 -0.39 17.91
CA LEU A 32 -3.31 0.89 17.25
C LEU A 32 -4.52 1.71 16.83
N LYS A 33 -5.71 1.12 16.73
CA LYS A 33 -6.97 1.84 16.48
C LYS A 33 -7.30 2.89 17.54
N LEU A 34 -6.68 2.82 18.69
CA LEU A 34 -6.85 3.77 19.80
C LEU A 34 -5.97 5.03 19.66
N LEU A 35 -5.06 5.07 18.68
CA LEU A 35 -4.19 6.22 18.47
C LEU A 35 -4.91 7.28 17.61
N HIS A 36 -5.03 8.48 18.17
CA HIS A 36 -5.52 9.66 17.48
C HIS A 36 -4.35 10.25 16.64
N ALA A 37 -4.21 9.80 15.40
CA ALA A 37 -3.23 10.32 14.46
C ALA A 37 -3.92 11.12 13.34
N SER A 38 -3.19 12.04 12.70
CA SER A 38 -3.70 12.69 11.49
C SER A 38 -3.87 11.65 10.37
N GLU A 39 -4.83 11.86 9.46
CA GLU A 39 -5.17 10.92 8.40
C GLU A 39 -3.94 10.56 7.54
N ARG A 40 -3.14 11.55 7.13
CA ARG A 40 -1.90 11.31 6.37
C ARG A 40 -0.88 10.44 7.11
N SER A 41 -0.71 10.69 8.42
CA SER A 41 0.19 9.89 9.25
C SER A 41 -0.35 8.47 9.42
N LEU A 42 -1.66 8.32 9.54
CA LEU A 42 -2.34 7.05 9.65
C LEU A 42 -2.19 6.21 8.37
N VAL A 43 -2.39 6.80 7.19
CA VAL A 43 -2.16 6.13 5.89
C VAL A 43 -0.75 5.57 5.79
N SER A 44 0.25 6.40 6.13
CA SER A 44 1.65 5.97 6.08
C SER A 44 1.96 4.87 7.08
N LEU A 45 1.46 4.98 8.31
CA LEU A 45 1.62 3.98 9.36
C LEU A 45 1.00 2.63 8.96
N LEU A 46 -0.25 2.65 8.49
CA LEU A 46 -0.95 1.42 8.09
C LEU A 46 -0.28 0.75 6.88
N PHE A 47 0.24 1.54 5.93
CA PHE A 47 1.02 1.01 4.82
C PHE A 47 2.31 0.36 5.29
N VAL A 48 3.11 1.05 6.12
CA VAL A 48 4.34 0.50 6.69
C VAL A 48 4.06 -0.77 7.48
N LEU A 49 3.05 -0.74 8.35
CA LEU A 49 2.65 -1.91 9.15
C LEU A 49 2.27 -3.11 8.28
N ARG A 50 1.62 -2.84 7.12
CA ARG A 50 1.21 -3.89 6.17
C ARG A 50 2.37 -4.54 5.44
N ILE A 51 3.41 -3.77 5.07
CA ILE A 51 4.57 -4.30 4.34
C ILE A 51 5.69 -4.78 5.27
N PHE A 52 5.69 -4.34 6.53
CA PHE A 52 6.72 -4.63 7.53
C PHE A 52 7.08 -6.12 7.63
N PRO A 53 6.12 -7.06 7.75
CA PRO A 53 6.45 -8.48 7.85
C PRO A 53 7.28 -8.99 6.68
N LEU A 54 6.96 -8.59 5.46
CA LEU A 54 7.72 -8.99 4.28
C LEU A 54 9.13 -8.39 4.29
N VAL A 55 9.21 -7.07 4.44
CA VAL A 55 10.49 -6.35 4.38
C VAL A 55 11.43 -6.83 5.49
N ALA A 56 10.91 -6.92 6.72
CA ALA A 56 11.70 -7.39 7.86
C ALA A 56 12.16 -8.84 7.69
N SER A 57 11.29 -9.74 7.20
CA SER A 57 11.66 -11.15 6.97
C SER A 57 12.75 -11.27 5.88
N VAL A 58 12.65 -10.53 4.79
CA VAL A 58 13.68 -10.51 3.74
C VAL A 58 14.99 -9.97 4.29
N LEU A 59 14.96 -8.83 4.98
CA LEU A 59 16.15 -8.19 5.53
C LEU A 59 16.85 -9.08 6.57
N LEU A 60 16.08 -9.67 7.50
CA LEU A 60 16.65 -10.58 8.52
C LEU A 60 17.21 -11.85 7.88
N THR A 61 16.54 -12.41 6.90
CA THR A 61 17.06 -13.58 6.18
C THR A 61 18.38 -13.25 5.49
N LEU A 62 18.45 -12.15 4.76
CA LEU A 62 19.66 -11.76 4.02
C LEU A 62 20.80 -11.28 4.92
N ALA A 63 20.48 -10.58 6.03
CA ALA A 63 21.51 -9.99 6.88
C ALA A 63 21.99 -10.92 8.01
N VAL A 64 21.19 -11.92 8.41
CA VAL A 64 21.53 -12.78 9.54
C VAL A 64 21.60 -14.25 9.11
N VAL A 65 20.52 -14.78 8.52
CA VAL A 65 20.42 -16.21 8.20
C VAL A 65 21.45 -16.65 7.17
N VAL A 66 21.53 -15.90 6.05
CA VAL A 66 22.49 -16.22 4.97
C VAL A 66 23.95 -16.13 5.45
N PRO A 67 24.41 -15.06 6.14
CA PRO A 67 25.75 -15.01 6.68
C PRO A 67 26.02 -16.06 7.75
N SER A 68 25.06 -16.34 8.66
CA SER A 68 25.20 -17.40 9.66
C SER A 68 25.50 -18.74 9.01
N PHE A 69 24.70 -19.13 8.01
CA PHE A 69 24.93 -20.37 7.26
C PHE A 69 26.28 -20.38 6.53
N GLN A 70 26.67 -19.28 5.87
CA GLN A 70 27.91 -19.23 5.10
C GLN A 70 29.18 -19.25 5.96
N LEU A 71 29.14 -18.65 7.15
CA LEU A 71 30.30 -18.46 8.02
C LEU A 71 30.48 -19.59 9.03
N LEU A 72 29.39 -20.17 9.53
CA LEU A 72 29.41 -21.09 10.62
C LEU A 72 29.16 -22.56 10.22
N GLU A 73 28.51 -22.81 9.07
CA GLU A 73 28.20 -24.16 8.61
C GLU A 73 29.45 -24.85 8.00
N PRO A 74 29.83 -26.04 8.44
CA PRO A 74 30.95 -26.79 7.90
C PRO A 74 30.67 -27.24 6.46
N ARG A 75 31.59 -26.93 5.53
CA ARG A 75 31.45 -27.27 4.10
C ARG A 75 31.70 -28.77 3.80
N SER A 76 32.32 -29.49 4.70
CA SER A 76 32.82 -30.86 4.51
C SER A 76 31.86 -31.97 4.96
N ILE A 77 30.76 -31.61 5.60
CA ILE A 77 29.82 -32.63 6.13
C ILE A 77 28.71 -32.84 5.09
N ASP A 78 28.62 -34.06 4.58
CA ASP A 78 27.59 -34.49 3.62
C ASP A 78 26.36 -35.04 4.38
N GLU A 79 25.82 -34.25 5.29
CA GLU A 79 24.58 -34.59 5.98
C GLU A 79 23.39 -34.45 5.08
N GLY A 80 22.45 -35.40 5.15
CA GLY A 80 21.19 -35.34 4.41
C GLY A 80 20.38 -34.11 4.78
N MET A 81 19.63 -33.59 3.82
CA MET A 81 18.68 -32.49 4.09
C MET A 81 17.46 -33.05 4.84
N GLY A 82 17.16 -32.52 6.02
CA GLY A 82 15.97 -32.87 6.78
C GLY A 82 14.67 -32.60 5.99
N ALA A 83 13.65 -33.37 6.24
CA ALA A 83 12.35 -33.20 5.58
C ALA A 83 11.69 -31.85 5.91
N MET A 84 11.93 -31.32 7.09
CA MET A 84 11.34 -30.08 7.58
C MET A 84 11.85 -28.83 6.83
N PRO A 85 13.17 -28.59 6.64
CA PRO A 85 13.68 -27.48 5.84
C PRO A 85 13.23 -27.58 4.38
N LEU A 86 13.16 -28.78 3.82
CA LEU A 86 12.69 -28.99 2.47
C LEU A 86 11.20 -28.61 2.34
N GLY A 87 10.34 -29.08 3.23
CA GLY A 87 8.92 -28.78 3.24
C GLY A 87 8.63 -27.30 3.39
N LEU A 88 9.25 -26.63 4.38
CA LEU A 88 9.07 -25.19 4.62
C LEU A 88 9.69 -24.34 3.50
N GLY A 89 10.82 -24.77 2.93
CA GLY A 89 11.39 -24.12 1.75
C GLY A 89 10.46 -24.17 0.54
N ILE A 90 9.81 -25.31 0.29
CA ILE A 90 8.78 -25.43 -0.75
C ILE A 90 7.58 -24.52 -0.44
N CYS A 91 7.12 -24.46 0.82
CA CYS A 91 6.06 -23.53 1.20
C CYS A 91 6.43 -22.07 0.94
N ALA A 92 7.67 -21.66 1.20
CA ALA A 92 8.17 -20.33 0.90
C ALA A 92 8.14 -20.03 -0.60
N LEU A 93 8.60 -20.97 -1.43
CA LEU A 93 8.56 -20.83 -2.90
C LEU A 93 7.12 -20.73 -3.42
N LEU A 94 6.21 -21.55 -2.89
CA LEU A 94 4.79 -21.50 -3.25
C LEU A 94 4.16 -20.16 -2.83
N LEU A 95 4.51 -19.63 -1.66
CA LEU A 95 4.05 -18.31 -1.22
C LEU A 95 4.50 -17.21 -2.18
N ILE A 96 5.78 -17.20 -2.54
CA ILE A 96 6.35 -16.22 -3.50
C ILE A 96 5.69 -16.37 -4.88
N ALA A 97 5.59 -17.60 -5.40
CA ALA A 97 4.96 -17.88 -6.68
C ALA A 97 3.48 -17.45 -6.70
N CYS A 98 2.73 -17.73 -5.64
CA CYS A 98 1.36 -17.27 -5.46
C CYS A 98 1.27 -15.73 -5.44
N GLY A 99 2.18 -15.06 -4.73
CA GLY A 99 2.29 -13.60 -4.71
C GLY A 99 2.52 -13.02 -6.11
N CYS A 100 3.52 -13.52 -6.82
CA CYS A 100 3.82 -13.13 -8.22
C CYS A 100 2.61 -13.36 -9.14
N PHE A 101 2.00 -14.54 -9.07
CA PHE A 101 0.82 -14.88 -9.87
C PHE A 101 -0.35 -13.91 -9.61
N ARG A 102 -0.62 -13.57 -8.35
CA ARG A 102 -1.67 -12.62 -7.97
C ARG A 102 -1.40 -11.21 -8.49
N VAL A 103 -0.15 -10.74 -8.44
CA VAL A 103 0.26 -9.45 -8.99
C VAL A 103 0.10 -9.43 -10.50
N ILE A 104 0.64 -10.44 -11.20
CA ILE A 104 0.58 -10.53 -12.66
C ILE A 104 -0.88 -10.61 -13.13
N THR A 105 -1.71 -11.45 -12.52
CA THR A 105 -3.12 -11.57 -12.88
C THR A 105 -3.91 -10.31 -12.58
N ALA A 106 -3.65 -9.62 -11.46
CA ALA A 106 -4.27 -8.35 -11.15
C ALA A 106 -3.89 -7.29 -12.19
N GLN A 107 -2.59 -7.18 -12.51
CA GLN A 107 -2.08 -6.22 -13.49
C GLN A 107 -2.62 -6.48 -14.90
N THR A 108 -2.60 -7.72 -15.36
CA THR A 108 -3.10 -8.07 -16.71
C THR A 108 -4.60 -7.85 -16.86
N LYS A 109 -5.40 -8.21 -15.84
CA LYS A 109 -6.84 -7.93 -15.82
C LYS A 109 -7.10 -6.44 -15.87
N THR A 110 -6.43 -5.66 -14.99
CA THR A 110 -6.57 -4.21 -14.95
C THR A 110 -6.17 -3.57 -16.28
N SER A 111 -5.03 -3.96 -16.86
CA SER A 111 -4.56 -3.40 -18.13
C SER A 111 -5.54 -3.65 -19.28
N ARG A 112 -6.16 -4.85 -19.34
CA ARG A 112 -7.17 -5.16 -20.38
C ARG A 112 -8.44 -4.32 -20.23
N VAL A 113 -8.91 -4.12 -19.00
CA VAL A 113 -10.11 -3.29 -18.75
C VAL A 113 -9.81 -1.83 -19.04
N VAL A 114 -8.68 -1.32 -18.55
CA VAL A 114 -8.23 0.05 -18.79
C VAL A 114 -8.03 0.32 -20.29
N ALA A 115 -7.46 -0.63 -21.04
CA ALA A 115 -7.30 -0.48 -22.50
C ALA A 115 -8.64 -0.25 -23.18
N ARG A 116 -9.70 -1.01 -22.81
CA ARG A 116 -11.06 -0.83 -23.35
C ARG A 116 -11.65 0.55 -22.99
N TRP A 117 -11.41 1.04 -21.77
CA TRP A 117 -11.88 2.37 -21.36
C TRP A 117 -11.13 3.50 -22.07
N LEU A 118 -9.87 3.26 -22.47
CA LEU A 118 -9.06 4.22 -23.20
C LEU A 118 -9.36 4.25 -24.71
N GLU A 119 -10.07 3.26 -25.24
CA GLU A 119 -10.48 3.25 -26.65
C GLU A 119 -11.40 4.43 -26.93
N GLY A 120 -10.92 5.38 -27.77
CA GLY A 120 -11.64 6.60 -28.12
C GLY A 120 -11.71 7.64 -26.99
N ALA A 121 -10.89 7.52 -25.97
CA ALA A 121 -10.76 8.56 -24.96
C ALA A 121 -10.01 9.77 -25.53
N HIS A 122 -10.49 10.96 -25.18
CA HIS A 122 -9.91 12.24 -25.60
C HIS A 122 -9.36 13.00 -24.41
N PRO A 123 -8.30 13.82 -24.59
CA PRO A 123 -7.88 14.74 -23.53
C PRO A 123 -9.03 15.64 -23.11
N LEU A 124 -9.30 15.71 -21.81
CA LEU A 124 -10.26 16.66 -21.27
C LEU A 124 -9.56 18.02 -21.14
N ASP A 125 -10.10 19.01 -21.86
CA ASP A 125 -9.61 20.39 -21.75
C ASP A 125 -10.20 21.01 -20.48
N VAL A 126 -9.50 20.77 -19.37
CA VAL A 126 -9.84 21.40 -18.09
C VAL A 126 -9.26 22.80 -18.13
N ASN A 127 -10.07 23.80 -18.46
CA ASN A 127 -9.72 25.22 -18.32
C ASN A 127 -9.56 25.57 -16.83
N SER A 128 -8.58 24.96 -16.16
CA SER A 128 -8.29 25.23 -14.76
C SER A 128 -7.19 26.29 -14.69
N ALA A 129 -7.51 27.42 -14.11
CA ALA A 129 -6.55 28.44 -13.69
C ALA A 129 -5.56 27.91 -12.62
N ASP A 130 -5.68 26.64 -12.23
CA ASP A 130 -4.89 26.00 -11.18
C ASP A 130 -3.83 25.09 -11.82
N GLU A 131 -2.60 25.58 -11.88
CA GLU A 131 -1.42 24.85 -12.40
C GLU A 131 -1.20 23.48 -11.70
N THR A 132 -1.82 23.26 -10.55
CA THR A 132 -1.70 22.00 -9.80
C THR A 132 -2.48 20.86 -10.45
N VAL A 133 -3.48 21.15 -11.27
CA VAL A 133 -4.31 20.17 -11.99
C VAL A 133 -3.77 19.89 -13.40
N ALA A 134 -3.07 20.86 -14.00
CA ALA A 134 -2.57 20.81 -15.37
C ALA A 134 -1.61 19.64 -15.72
N PRO A 135 -0.75 19.10 -14.83
CA PRO A 135 0.15 18.00 -15.19
C PRO A 135 -0.50 16.61 -15.18
N ALA A 136 -1.73 16.47 -14.68
CA ALA A 136 -2.41 15.19 -14.72
C ALA A 136 -3.05 14.96 -16.08
N VAL A 137 -2.65 13.88 -16.78
CA VAL A 137 -3.29 13.49 -18.04
C VAL A 137 -4.71 13.02 -17.71
N THR A 138 -5.66 13.97 -17.83
CA THR A 138 -7.08 13.70 -17.65
C THR A 138 -7.68 13.36 -18.99
N LEU A 139 -8.36 12.23 -19.07
CA LEU A 139 -8.96 11.72 -20.29
C LEU A 139 -10.47 11.57 -20.10
N GLN A 140 -11.25 12.08 -21.06
CA GLN A 140 -12.68 11.82 -21.12
C GLN A 140 -12.92 10.46 -21.81
N SER A 141 -13.71 9.59 -21.20
CA SER A 141 -13.99 8.24 -21.68
C SER A 141 -15.47 8.05 -22.01
N ARG A 142 -15.77 7.02 -22.81
CA ARG A 142 -17.14 6.58 -23.10
C ARG A 142 -17.91 6.16 -21.84
N ARG A 143 -19.25 6.05 -21.95
CA ARG A 143 -20.18 5.77 -20.84
C ARG A 143 -19.91 4.50 -20.03
N GLU A 144 -19.20 3.51 -20.58
CA GLU A 144 -18.87 2.24 -19.92
C GLU A 144 -17.74 2.34 -18.85
N ALA A 145 -17.01 3.46 -18.81
CA ALA A 145 -15.98 3.71 -17.80
C ALA A 145 -16.60 4.09 -16.44
N PRO A 146 -15.92 3.81 -15.32
CA PRO A 146 -16.32 4.36 -14.03
C PRO A 146 -16.45 5.89 -14.10
N PRO A 147 -17.34 6.49 -13.30
CA PRO A 147 -17.60 7.93 -13.35
C PRO A 147 -16.33 8.79 -13.29
N LEU A 148 -15.50 8.53 -12.31
CA LEU A 148 -14.21 9.17 -12.10
C LEU A 148 -13.27 8.14 -11.47
N THR A 149 -12.10 7.93 -12.05
CA THR A 149 -11.18 6.91 -11.55
C THR A 149 -9.74 7.14 -11.97
N LEU A 150 -8.82 6.86 -11.06
CA LEU A 150 -7.39 6.81 -11.34
C LEU A 150 -7.01 5.43 -11.91
N VAL A 151 -6.44 5.39 -13.10
CA VAL A 151 -6.01 4.17 -13.78
C VAL A 151 -4.51 4.14 -13.99
N GLY A 152 -3.91 2.93 -13.94
CA GLY A 152 -2.48 2.73 -14.14
C GLY A 152 -1.68 2.76 -12.84
N VAL A 153 -0.47 2.20 -12.89
CA VAL A 153 0.46 2.09 -11.75
C VAL A 153 1.68 2.98 -11.95
N CYS A 154 2.39 2.85 -13.09
CA CYS A 154 3.58 3.64 -13.40
C CYS A 154 3.23 4.95 -14.13
N ASN A 155 2.33 4.87 -15.12
CA ASN A 155 1.81 6.00 -15.86
C ASN A 155 0.34 6.20 -15.50
N ALA A 156 0.11 6.71 -14.30
CA ALA A 156 -1.23 6.93 -13.81
C ALA A 156 -1.92 8.05 -14.60
N LYS A 157 -3.19 7.81 -14.96
CA LYS A 157 -4.05 8.76 -15.66
C LYS A 157 -5.39 8.84 -14.94
N VAL A 158 -6.00 10.01 -14.93
CA VAL A 158 -7.36 10.18 -14.42
C VAL A 158 -8.33 10.01 -15.59
N LEU A 159 -9.28 9.09 -15.44
CA LEU A 159 -10.38 8.88 -16.38
C LEU A 159 -11.64 9.51 -15.84
N VAL A 160 -12.33 10.29 -16.70
CA VAL A 160 -13.61 10.91 -16.41
C VAL A 160 -14.61 10.40 -17.44
N SER A 161 -15.77 9.91 -17.03
CA SER A 161 -16.84 9.56 -17.98
C SER A 161 -17.56 10.80 -18.50
N GLU A 162 -18.11 10.74 -19.73
CA GLU A 162 -18.95 11.82 -20.27
C GLU A 162 -20.11 12.14 -19.34
N SER A 163 -20.76 11.12 -18.79
CA SER A 163 -21.86 11.30 -17.83
C SER A 163 -21.45 12.03 -16.55
N THR A 164 -20.18 11.96 -16.15
CA THR A 164 -19.65 12.72 -15.01
C THR A 164 -19.50 14.20 -15.37
N VAL A 165 -18.98 14.49 -16.56
CA VAL A 165 -18.83 15.89 -17.05
C VAL A 165 -20.19 16.57 -17.16
N ASP A 166 -21.21 15.85 -17.64
CA ASP A 166 -22.58 16.38 -17.77
C ASP A 166 -23.28 16.57 -16.42
N LEU A 167 -22.90 15.78 -15.40
CA LEU A 167 -23.59 15.79 -14.10
C LEU A 167 -23.00 16.77 -13.09
N LEU A 168 -21.68 16.99 -13.14
CA LEU A 168 -20.98 17.86 -12.20
C LEU A 168 -20.88 19.28 -12.71
N THR A 169 -20.96 20.24 -11.78
CA THR A 169 -20.57 21.62 -12.08
C THR A 169 -19.05 21.71 -12.28
N PRO A 170 -18.55 22.77 -12.93
CA PRO A 170 -17.09 22.96 -13.10
C PRO A 170 -16.32 22.91 -11.75
N ASP A 171 -16.86 23.52 -10.70
CA ASP A 171 -16.24 23.57 -9.36
C ASP A 171 -16.24 22.18 -8.70
N GLU A 172 -17.36 21.46 -8.75
CA GLU A 172 -17.47 20.07 -8.28
C GLU A 172 -16.48 19.15 -9.01
N LEU A 173 -16.36 19.29 -10.34
CA LEU A 173 -15.42 18.50 -11.14
C LEU A 173 -13.98 18.83 -10.78
N GLN A 174 -13.64 20.10 -10.59
CA GLN A 174 -12.29 20.53 -10.24
C GLN A 174 -11.86 19.94 -8.89
N VAL A 175 -12.72 20.00 -7.86
CA VAL A 175 -12.39 19.45 -6.53
C VAL A 175 -12.32 17.92 -6.57
N ALA A 176 -13.20 17.25 -7.33
CA ALA A 176 -13.14 15.83 -7.54
C ALA A 176 -11.85 15.39 -8.27
N LEU A 177 -11.38 16.17 -9.23
CA LEU A 177 -10.09 15.93 -9.89
C LEU A 177 -8.90 16.11 -8.93
N LYS A 178 -8.92 17.14 -8.06
CA LYS A 178 -7.88 17.30 -7.01
C LYS A 178 -7.79 16.07 -6.11
N HIS A 179 -8.92 15.48 -5.74
CA HIS A 179 -8.98 14.25 -4.96
C HIS A 179 -8.29 13.07 -5.70
N GLU A 180 -8.59 12.83 -6.97
CA GLU A 180 -7.95 11.76 -7.77
C GLU A 180 -6.45 12.01 -7.98
N ILE A 181 -6.05 13.26 -8.13
CA ILE A 181 -4.63 13.64 -8.25
C ILE A 181 -3.87 13.34 -6.97
N GLU A 182 -4.48 13.48 -5.79
CA GLU A 182 -3.84 13.09 -4.54
C GLU A 182 -3.59 11.58 -4.46
N HIS A 183 -4.52 10.74 -4.90
CA HIS A 183 -4.28 9.30 -5.04
C HIS A 183 -3.14 8.98 -6.00
N MET A 184 -3.02 9.74 -7.09
CA MET A 184 -1.90 9.61 -8.02
C MET A 184 -0.56 10.00 -7.37
N ARG A 185 -0.50 11.12 -6.67
CA ARG A 185 0.69 11.59 -5.93
C ARG A 185 1.10 10.59 -4.84
N SER A 186 0.14 10.06 -4.14
CA SER A 186 0.31 9.05 -3.09
C SER A 186 0.66 7.67 -3.64
N ARG A 187 0.58 7.45 -4.96
CA ARG A 187 0.81 6.16 -5.64
C ARG A 187 -0.04 5.01 -5.08
N ASP A 188 -1.31 5.27 -4.80
CA ASP A 188 -2.16 4.31 -4.09
C ASP A 188 -2.44 3.04 -4.91
N ASN A 189 -2.49 3.13 -6.26
CA ASN A 189 -2.58 1.96 -7.13
C ASN A 189 -1.36 1.03 -6.99
N LEU A 190 -0.14 1.59 -6.83
CA LEU A 190 1.07 0.80 -6.58
C LEU A 190 1.01 0.13 -5.20
N LYS A 191 0.59 0.84 -4.16
CA LYS A 191 0.44 0.28 -2.81
C LYS A 191 -0.56 -0.87 -2.78
N LYS A 192 -1.71 -0.74 -3.46
CA LYS A 192 -2.70 -1.81 -3.63
C LYS A 192 -2.10 -3.03 -4.35
N LEU A 193 -1.25 -2.82 -5.35
CA LEU A 193 -0.57 -3.91 -6.05
C LEU A 193 0.43 -4.63 -5.14
N ILE A 194 1.21 -3.88 -4.33
CA ILE A 194 2.13 -4.44 -3.33
C ILE A 194 1.37 -5.29 -2.31
N PHE A 195 0.19 -4.88 -1.84
CA PHE A 195 -0.62 -5.69 -0.92
C PHE A 195 -1.03 -7.04 -1.52
N ARG A 196 -1.18 -7.12 -2.85
CA ARG A 196 -1.49 -8.38 -3.54
C ARG A 196 -0.34 -9.38 -3.53
N PHE A 197 0.89 -8.89 -3.51
CA PHE A 197 2.09 -9.74 -3.49
C PHE A 197 2.20 -10.59 -2.22
N CYS A 198 1.79 -10.06 -1.06
CA CYS A 198 2.01 -10.68 0.25
C CYS A 198 0.69 -11.05 0.93
N PRO A 199 0.01 -12.14 0.48
CA PRO A 199 -1.22 -12.57 1.13
C PRO A 199 -0.93 -13.15 2.51
N PHE A 200 -1.68 -12.70 3.53
CA PHE A 200 -1.70 -13.31 4.85
C PHE A 200 -3.12 -13.24 5.43
N PRO A 201 -3.60 -14.30 6.09
CA PRO A 201 -4.91 -14.29 6.75
C PRO A 201 -5.01 -13.15 7.78
N GLY A 202 -6.15 -12.46 7.83
CA GLY A 202 -6.39 -11.35 8.76
C GLY A 202 -5.92 -9.96 8.29
N MET A 203 -5.04 -9.85 7.28
CA MET A 203 -4.54 -8.55 6.78
C MET A 203 -5.60 -7.74 6.01
N ARG A 204 -6.70 -8.35 5.57
CA ARG A 204 -7.78 -7.63 4.85
C ARG A 204 -8.37 -6.47 5.65
N GLN A 205 -8.49 -6.62 6.98
CA GLN A 205 -9.01 -5.55 7.84
C GLN A 205 -8.06 -4.36 7.87
N LEU A 206 -6.75 -4.61 7.91
CA LEU A 206 -5.71 -3.58 7.84
C LEU A 206 -5.71 -2.88 6.47
N GLU A 207 -5.85 -3.63 5.39
CA GLU A 207 -5.97 -3.09 4.03
C GLU A 207 -7.24 -2.23 3.86
N SER A 208 -8.36 -2.66 4.44
CA SER A 208 -9.61 -1.88 4.47
C SER A 208 -9.45 -0.58 5.27
N ALA A 209 -8.82 -0.66 6.45
CA ALA A 209 -8.54 0.53 7.27
C ALA A 209 -7.59 1.50 6.54
N TRP A 210 -6.55 0.98 5.87
CA TRP A 210 -5.68 1.78 5.02
C TRP A 210 -6.44 2.46 3.88
N SER A 211 -7.31 1.73 3.19
CA SER A 211 -8.11 2.29 2.09
C SER A 211 -9.03 3.41 2.57
N GLN A 212 -9.69 3.22 3.72
CA GLN A 212 -10.54 4.27 4.31
C GLN A 212 -9.74 5.51 4.71
N ALA A 213 -8.57 5.33 5.34
CA ALA A 213 -7.70 6.44 5.70
C ALA A 213 -7.17 7.18 4.45
N ALA A 214 -6.87 6.46 3.36
CA ALA A 214 -6.43 7.05 2.10
C ALA A 214 -7.51 7.93 1.47
N GLU A 215 -8.78 7.50 1.49
CA GLU A 215 -9.92 8.31 1.04
C GLU A 215 -10.05 9.60 1.86
N LEU A 216 -9.98 9.50 3.20
CA LEU A 216 -10.09 10.67 4.07
C LEU A 216 -8.90 11.63 3.89
N ALA A 217 -7.71 11.11 3.65
CA ALA A 217 -6.52 11.92 3.38
C ALA A 217 -6.60 12.63 2.02
N ALA A 218 -7.18 11.98 1.01
CA ALA A 218 -7.43 12.58 -0.30
C ALA A 218 -8.53 13.65 -0.23
N ASP A 219 -9.60 13.43 0.54
CA ASP A 219 -10.62 14.45 0.82
C ASP A 219 -9.99 15.69 1.49
N ASP A 220 -9.17 15.49 2.54
CA ASP A 220 -8.47 16.59 3.23
C ASP A 220 -7.49 17.36 2.32
N ALA A 221 -6.91 16.69 1.33
CA ALA A 221 -5.98 17.31 0.39
C ALA A 221 -6.69 18.08 -0.73
N ALA A 222 -7.90 17.65 -1.11
CA ALA A 222 -8.69 18.28 -2.16
C ALA A 222 -9.36 19.58 -1.69
N VAL A 223 -9.65 19.70 -0.39
CA VAL A 223 -10.41 20.80 0.19
C VAL A 223 -9.48 21.88 0.73
N SER A 224 -9.61 23.10 0.22
CA SER A 224 -8.85 24.29 0.66
C SER A 224 -9.72 25.29 1.41
N ASN A 225 -11.04 25.30 1.18
CA ASN A 225 -12.00 26.21 1.77
C ASN A 225 -13.36 25.52 1.97
N GLN A 226 -14.33 26.24 2.56
CA GLN A 226 -15.67 25.72 2.84
C GLN A 226 -16.44 25.34 1.57
N ASN A 227 -16.30 26.11 0.48
CA ASN A 227 -16.98 25.84 -0.78
C ASN A 227 -16.44 24.52 -1.39
N ASP A 228 -15.12 24.33 -1.42
CA ASP A 228 -14.52 23.07 -1.89
C ASP A 228 -15.08 21.87 -1.10
N ALA A 229 -15.30 22.02 0.21
CA ALA A 229 -15.86 20.93 1.02
C ALA A 229 -17.32 20.61 0.65
N VAL A 230 -18.13 21.61 0.36
CA VAL A 230 -19.52 21.43 -0.07
C VAL A 230 -19.56 20.84 -1.49
N ASP A 231 -18.71 21.34 -2.40
CA ASP A 231 -18.63 20.86 -3.78
C ASP A 231 -18.17 19.40 -3.83
N LEU A 232 -17.16 19.02 -3.03
CA LEU A 232 -16.71 17.63 -2.92
C LEU A 232 -17.83 16.73 -2.36
N ALA A 233 -18.55 17.19 -1.34
CA ALA A 233 -19.68 16.45 -0.77
C ALA A 233 -20.80 16.26 -1.81
N ALA A 234 -21.13 17.30 -2.58
CA ALA A 234 -22.12 17.23 -3.64
C ALA A 234 -21.68 16.29 -4.78
N ALA A 235 -20.40 16.37 -5.20
CA ALA A 235 -19.83 15.47 -6.20
C ALA A 235 -19.91 14.00 -5.75
N LEU A 236 -19.56 13.70 -4.49
CA LEU A 236 -19.66 12.34 -3.92
C LEU A 236 -21.09 11.80 -4.01
N VAL A 237 -22.09 12.60 -3.62
CA VAL A 237 -23.51 12.20 -3.66
C VAL A 237 -23.96 11.98 -5.11
N LYS A 238 -23.63 12.90 -6.01
CA LYS A 238 -24.02 12.79 -7.43
C LYS A 238 -23.38 11.57 -8.09
N LEU A 239 -22.07 11.39 -7.93
CA LEU A 239 -21.33 10.26 -8.52
C LEU A 239 -21.72 8.91 -7.94
N SER A 240 -22.17 8.86 -6.69
CA SER A 240 -22.67 7.61 -6.09
C SER A 240 -23.85 7.01 -6.85
N ARG A 241 -24.61 7.82 -7.57
CA ARG A 241 -25.75 7.39 -8.41
C ARG A 241 -25.33 6.81 -9.76
N LEU A 242 -24.09 7.08 -10.19
CA LEU A 242 -23.53 6.62 -11.47
C LEU A 242 -22.68 5.34 -11.31
N ILE A 243 -22.58 4.77 -10.10
CA ILE A 243 -21.69 3.62 -9.86
C ILE A 243 -22.16 2.43 -10.70
N PRO A 244 -21.28 1.85 -11.55
CA PRO A 244 -21.58 0.61 -12.24
C PRO A 244 -21.79 -0.53 -11.25
N VAL A 245 -22.64 -1.47 -11.58
CA VAL A 245 -22.91 -2.68 -10.78
C VAL A 245 -21.66 -3.59 -10.72
N GLU A 246 -20.74 -3.47 -11.65
CA GLU A 246 -19.51 -4.26 -11.68
C GLU A 246 -18.40 -3.67 -10.80
N PRO A 247 -17.72 -4.50 -10.00
CA PRO A 247 -16.62 -4.04 -9.15
C PRO A 247 -15.44 -3.55 -10.00
N ALA A 248 -14.89 -2.38 -9.66
CA ALA A 248 -13.73 -1.81 -10.33
C ALA A 248 -12.51 -2.72 -10.23
N PRO A 249 -11.61 -2.75 -11.25
CA PRO A 249 -10.38 -3.53 -11.22
C PRO A 249 -9.48 -3.16 -10.03
N VAL A 250 -8.70 -4.14 -9.58
CA VAL A 250 -7.89 -4.06 -8.34
C VAL A 250 -6.88 -2.92 -8.32
N CYS A 251 -6.30 -2.59 -9.47
CA CYS A 251 -5.29 -1.53 -9.60
C CYS A 251 -5.90 -0.19 -10.05
N THR A 252 -7.14 0.08 -9.65
CA THR A 252 -7.80 1.36 -9.84
C THR A 252 -8.30 1.88 -8.50
N VAL A 253 -8.23 3.19 -8.32
CA VAL A 253 -8.92 3.89 -7.23
C VAL A 253 -10.13 4.54 -7.85
N GLY A 254 -11.32 4.18 -7.39
CA GLY A 254 -12.55 4.84 -7.80
C GLY A 254 -12.93 5.89 -6.76
N PHE A 255 -13.41 7.04 -7.21
CA PHE A 255 -13.86 8.15 -6.36
C PHE A 255 -14.88 7.75 -5.29
N VAL A 256 -15.64 6.68 -5.54
CA VAL A 256 -16.72 6.23 -4.65
C VAL A 256 -16.34 4.89 -3.99
N THR A 257 -15.25 4.87 -3.22
CA THR A 257 -14.88 3.73 -2.39
C THR A 257 -15.03 4.12 -0.90
N GLY A 258 -15.63 3.26 -0.09
CA GLY A 258 -15.84 3.51 1.34
C GLY A 258 -17.25 4.00 1.71
N SER A 259 -17.45 4.42 2.95
CA SER A 259 -18.74 4.95 3.45
C SER A 259 -18.93 6.38 3.00
N ILE A 260 -19.67 6.59 1.91
CA ILE A 260 -19.99 7.92 1.35
C ILE A 260 -20.65 8.79 2.42
N ALA A 261 -21.60 8.25 3.16
CA ALA A 261 -22.34 9.00 4.18
C ALA A 261 -21.41 9.59 5.25
N ALA A 262 -20.40 8.82 5.70
CA ALA A 262 -19.44 9.31 6.69
C ALA A 262 -18.51 10.38 6.11
N ARG A 263 -18.08 10.25 4.85
CA ARG A 263 -17.25 11.25 4.15
C ARG A 263 -18.03 12.54 3.96
N VAL A 264 -19.27 12.46 3.46
CA VAL A 264 -20.15 13.61 3.28
C VAL A 264 -20.41 14.32 4.60
N ALA A 265 -20.76 13.59 5.67
CA ALA A 265 -20.97 14.21 7.00
C ALA A 265 -19.71 14.93 7.50
N ARG A 266 -18.51 14.35 7.27
CA ARG A 266 -17.23 14.96 7.65
C ARG A 266 -16.94 16.21 6.83
N LEU A 267 -17.19 16.21 5.53
CA LEU A 267 -17.01 17.37 4.66
C LEU A 267 -17.96 18.51 5.02
N LEU A 268 -19.22 18.21 5.31
CA LEU A 268 -20.18 19.23 5.75
C LEU A 268 -19.84 19.82 7.14
N ALA A 269 -19.14 19.07 7.99
CA ALA A 269 -18.63 19.55 9.27
C ALA A 269 -17.25 20.23 9.16
N TRP A 270 -16.71 20.37 7.96
CA TRP A 270 -15.40 21.00 7.73
C TRP A 270 -15.43 22.48 8.13
N ASN A 271 -14.35 22.95 8.78
CA ASN A 271 -14.16 24.36 9.08
C ASN A 271 -12.67 24.74 8.96
N GLU A 272 -12.37 25.99 8.67
CA GLU A 272 -11.01 26.52 8.47
C GLU A 272 -10.11 26.36 9.69
N ALA A 273 -10.65 26.46 10.90
CA ALA A 273 -9.89 26.27 12.14
C ALA A 273 -9.34 24.86 12.28
N SER A 274 -10.09 23.85 11.79
CA SER A 274 -9.64 22.46 11.74
C SER A 274 -8.53 22.23 10.72
N ALA A 275 -8.56 22.94 9.60
CA ALA A 275 -7.55 22.85 8.55
C ALA A 275 -6.19 23.49 8.98
N THR A 276 -6.24 24.65 9.60
CA THR A 276 -5.03 25.34 10.08
C THR A 276 -4.34 24.61 11.23
N GLY A 277 -5.09 23.95 12.11
CA GLY A 277 -4.54 23.09 13.18
C GLY A 277 -3.79 21.88 12.64
N LYS A 278 -4.25 21.28 11.52
CA LYS A 278 -3.59 20.12 10.87
C LYS A 278 -2.32 20.51 10.10
N ALA A 279 -2.28 21.70 9.50
CA ALA A 279 -1.12 22.19 8.73
C ALA A 279 0.10 22.52 9.60
N ARG A 280 -0.09 22.68 10.90
CA ARG A 280 0.96 23.14 11.86
C ARG A 280 1.67 21.98 12.58
N GLN A 281 1.66 20.75 12.02
CA GLN A 281 2.57 19.73 12.54
C GLN A 281 4.01 20.12 12.16
N PRO A 282 4.91 20.32 13.15
CA PRO A 282 6.29 20.71 12.86
C PRO A 282 6.92 19.63 12.00
N ALA A 283 7.50 20.02 10.86
CA ALA A 283 8.33 19.14 10.06
C ALA A 283 9.35 18.48 11.00
N MET A 284 9.24 17.17 11.15
CA MET A 284 10.15 16.42 12.02
C MET A 284 11.54 16.51 11.37
N HIS A 285 12.40 17.35 11.93
CA HIS A 285 13.74 17.53 11.39
C HIS A 285 14.50 16.21 11.48
N LEU A 286 14.78 15.61 10.33
CA LEU A 286 15.45 14.31 10.19
C LEU A 286 16.74 14.19 11.02
N TRP A 287 17.45 15.30 11.24
CA TRP A 287 18.66 15.31 12.06
C TRP A 287 18.43 14.93 13.54
N ARG A 288 17.19 15.10 14.07
CA ARG A 288 16.83 14.65 15.43
C ARG A 288 16.78 13.14 15.56
N LEU A 289 16.67 12.43 14.44
CA LEU A 289 16.68 10.96 14.41
C LEU A 289 18.12 10.40 14.43
N ILE A 290 19.15 11.22 14.13
CA ILE A 290 20.54 10.76 14.08
C ILE A 290 21.00 10.07 15.38
N PRO A 291 20.77 10.63 16.58
CA PRO A 291 21.19 9.96 17.81
C PRO A 291 20.46 8.62 18.03
N ALA A 292 19.15 8.58 17.76
CA ALA A 292 18.37 7.37 17.91
C ALA A 292 18.81 6.30 16.90
N LEU A 293 19.09 6.68 15.65
CA LEU A 293 19.62 5.78 14.61
C LEU A 293 21.04 5.29 14.98
N SER A 294 21.88 6.14 15.55
CA SER A 294 23.23 5.75 15.99
C SER A 294 23.16 4.73 17.13
N VAL A 295 22.32 4.95 18.12
CA VAL A 295 22.10 4.00 19.23
C VAL A 295 21.51 2.69 18.71
N ALA A 296 20.54 2.76 17.79
CA ALA A 296 19.96 1.56 17.16
C ALA A 296 21.02 0.77 16.37
N LEU A 297 21.89 1.46 15.62
CA LEU A 297 22.97 0.83 14.86
C LEU A 297 23.99 0.14 15.79
N LEU A 298 24.41 0.82 16.86
CA LEU A 298 25.31 0.23 17.87
C LEU A 298 24.66 -0.99 18.55
N GLY A 299 23.36 -0.93 18.86
CA GLY A 299 22.61 -2.06 19.40
C GLY A 299 22.56 -3.24 18.41
N VAL A 300 22.32 -2.98 17.14
CA VAL A 300 22.35 -4.01 16.09
C VAL A 300 23.74 -4.65 16.00
N LEU A 301 24.81 -3.84 15.97
CA LEU A 301 26.17 -4.34 15.91
C LEU A 301 26.53 -5.21 17.14
N ALA A 302 26.11 -4.79 18.34
CA ALA A 302 26.36 -5.56 19.58
C ALA A 302 25.63 -6.92 19.59
N ILE A 303 24.43 -6.98 19.02
CA ILE A 303 23.59 -8.18 19.00
C ILE A 303 23.92 -9.08 17.79
N TYR A 304 24.62 -8.55 16.77
CA TYR A 304 24.83 -9.26 15.51
C TYR A 304 25.56 -10.60 15.67
N GLY A 305 26.69 -10.64 16.39
CA GLY A 305 27.41 -11.87 16.66
C GLY A 305 26.59 -12.94 17.39
N PRO A 306 25.99 -12.61 18.54
CA PRO A 306 25.02 -13.49 19.20
C PRO A 306 23.87 -13.97 18.31
N ALA A 307 23.33 -13.11 17.44
CA ALA A 307 22.26 -13.47 16.53
C ALA A 307 22.71 -14.49 15.48
N LEU A 308 23.93 -14.37 14.94
CA LEU A 308 24.51 -15.36 14.04
C LEU A 308 24.66 -16.74 14.69
N LEU A 309 25.17 -16.78 15.93
CA LEU A 309 25.35 -18.03 16.70
C LEU A 309 23.99 -18.68 16.98
N LEU A 310 23.03 -17.92 17.48
CA LEU A 310 21.69 -18.44 17.77
C LEU A 310 21.02 -18.98 16.48
N THR A 311 21.17 -18.29 15.36
CA THR A 311 20.63 -18.74 14.08
C THR A 311 21.30 -20.05 13.63
N HIS A 312 22.61 -20.20 13.87
CA HIS A 312 23.32 -21.42 13.57
C HIS A 312 22.82 -22.60 14.42
N GLU A 313 22.67 -22.44 15.74
CA GLU A 313 22.09 -23.46 16.64
C GLU A 313 20.66 -23.86 16.20
N MET A 314 19.84 -22.87 15.84
CA MET A 314 18.50 -23.14 15.31
C MET A 314 18.55 -23.91 13.99
N THR A 315 19.53 -23.61 13.12
CA THR A 315 19.72 -24.31 11.86
C THR A 315 20.08 -25.78 12.09
N GLU A 316 21.02 -26.05 13.00
CA GLU A 316 21.39 -27.44 13.38
C GLU A 316 20.20 -28.22 13.95
N TRP A 317 19.42 -27.59 14.85
CA TRP A 317 18.22 -28.21 15.38
C TRP A 317 17.16 -28.51 14.32
N LEU A 318 17.03 -27.63 13.31
CA LEU A 318 16.05 -27.76 12.24
C LEU A 318 16.41 -28.80 11.18
N VAL A 319 17.73 -29.05 10.99
CA VAL A 319 18.26 -30.01 10.00
C VAL A 319 18.34 -31.43 10.55
N ARG A 320 18.49 -31.59 11.87
CA ARG A 320 18.40 -32.88 12.54
C ARG A 320 16.98 -33.41 12.56
#